data_3d83bb0ba7dc69efda9d43758d45511d
#
_entry.id   3d83bb0ba7dc69efda9d43758d45511d
#
_cell.length_a   1.000
_cell.length_b   1.000
_cell.length_c   1.000
_cell.angle_alpha   90.00
_cell.angle_beta   90.00
_cell.angle_gamma   90.00
#
_symmetry.space_group_name_H-M   'P 1'
#
loop_
_entity.id
_entity.type
_entity.pdbx_description
1 polymer ?
#
loop_
_entity_poly.entity_id
_entity_poly.type
_entity_poly.pdbx_seq_one_letter_code
_entity_poly.pdbx_strand_id
1 'polypeptide(L)'
;MIIERRVADVFDFYRDFRNLPRFLGDVMASEQIGPATFRWTIRGPLGVRLKSTVRLTEERTNQLLRYETTAAPGMRSRWTVRFTPGSDPGRTEVHEVLKTPFGRLGRVVLTLAGKPPGAEVAANLRRLKQLLETGEVTDTEHAVAGKFGRRSVGDHRHPD
;
A
#
# COMPACT_ATOMS: atom_id res chain seq x y z
N MET A 1 1.85 6.99 12.60
CA MET A 1 2.74 5.79 12.58
C MET A 1 4.18 6.26 12.53
N ILE A 2 4.99 5.81 13.46
CA ILE A 2 6.43 6.12 13.49
C ILE A 2 7.20 4.98 12.84
N ILE A 3 8.07 5.31 11.89
CA ILE A 3 8.94 4.37 11.17
C ILE A 3 10.39 4.74 11.49
N GLU A 4 11.19 3.76 11.87
CA GLU A 4 12.61 3.93 12.21
C GLU A 4 13.48 3.97 10.94
N ARG A 5 13.25 4.99 10.12
CA ARG A 5 13.99 5.33 8.91
C ARG A 5 13.96 6.84 8.70
N ARG A 6 14.95 7.38 8.00
CA ARG A 6 15.00 8.79 7.65
C ARG A 6 13.84 9.16 6.73
N VAL A 7 13.37 10.40 6.84
CA VAL A 7 12.22 10.89 6.06
C VAL A 7 12.45 10.75 4.55
N ALA A 8 13.66 11.00 4.06
CA ALA A 8 13.99 10.84 2.66
C ALA A 8 13.80 9.38 2.19
N ASP A 9 14.26 8.42 2.96
CA ASP A 9 14.15 6.99 2.61
C ASP A 9 12.69 6.52 2.59
N VAL A 10 11.89 6.96 3.58
CA VAL A 10 10.46 6.63 3.65
C VAL A 10 9.68 7.28 2.52
N PHE A 11 9.97 8.56 2.25
CA PHE A 11 9.33 9.29 1.16
C PHE A 11 9.65 8.70 -0.20
N ASP A 12 10.91 8.45 -0.50
CA ASP A 12 11.34 7.90 -1.79
C ASP A 12 10.75 6.51 -2.04
N PHE A 13 10.69 5.68 -1.00
CA PHE A 13 10.06 4.38 -1.09
C PHE A 13 8.56 4.49 -1.39
N TYR A 14 7.84 5.35 -0.69
CA TYR A 14 6.40 5.55 -0.89
C TYR A 14 6.11 6.23 -2.23
N ARG A 15 6.96 7.17 -2.65
CA ARG A 15 6.84 7.93 -3.89
C ARG A 15 6.91 7.03 -5.12
N ASP A 16 7.67 5.97 -5.07
CA ASP A 16 7.69 4.96 -6.13
C ASP A 16 6.48 4.04 -5.99
N PHE A 17 5.40 4.35 -6.70
CA PHE A 17 4.15 3.62 -6.64
C PHE A 17 4.25 2.16 -7.11
N ARG A 18 5.36 1.75 -7.72
CA ARG A 18 5.63 0.33 -8.01
C ARG A 18 5.90 -0.47 -6.73
N ASN A 19 6.28 0.21 -5.64
CA ASN A 19 6.45 -0.42 -4.33
C ASN A 19 5.13 -0.65 -3.57
N LEU A 20 4.06 0.06 -3.93
CA LEU A 20 2.81 0.04 -3.16
C LEU A 20 2.18 -1.35 -3.03
N PRO A 21 2.23 -2.25 -4.04
CA PRO A 21 1.73 -3.62 -3.87
C PRO A 21 2.43 -4.41 -2.76
N ARG A 22 3.61 -4.00 -2.34
CA ARG A 22 4.38 -4.68 -1.30
C ARG A 22 3.79 -4.49 0.09
N PHE A 23 3.02 -3.44 0.32
CA PHE A 23 2.41 -3.15 1.62
C PHE A 23 0.91 -2.80 1.57
N LEU A 24 0.38 -2.37 0.45
CA LEU A 24 -1.06 -2.21 0.27
C LEU A 24 -1.69 -3.58 -0.01
N GLY A 25 -2.42 -4.12 0.97
CA GLY A 25 -2.84 -5.51 0.97
C GLY A 25 -3.71 -5.92 -0.21
N ASP A 26 -4.55 -5.04 -0.72
CA ASP A 26 -5.46 -5.34 -1.84
C ASP A 26 -4.87 -4.98 -3.21
N VAL A 27 -3.76 -4.25 -3.27
CA VAL A 27 -3.09 -3.92 -4.53
C VAL A 27 -2.18 -5.07 -4.95
N MET A 28 -2.53 -5.73 -6.03
CA MET A 28 -1.78 -6.89 -6.55
C MET A 28 -0.65 -6.49 -7.49
N ALA A 29 -0.84 -5.41 -8.25
CA ALA A 29 0.12 -4.90 -9.21
C ALA A 29 -0.05 -3.39 -9.41
N SER A 30 1.04 -2.71 -9.72
CA SER A 30 1.08 -1.30 -10.07
C SER A 30 1.93 -1.11 -11.32
N GLU A 31 1.34 -0.55 -12.36
CA GLU A 31 1.98 -0.27 -13.64
C GLU A 31 1.95 1.23 -13.92
N GLN A 32 3.07 1.82 -14.26
CA GLN A 32 3.11 3.22 -14.69
C GLN A 32 2.62 3.33 -16.13
N ILE A 33 1.58 4.14 -16.34
CA ILE A 33 0.96 4.37 -17.67
C ILE A 33 1.12 5.80 -18.18
N GLY A 34 1.73 6.67 -17.40
CA GLY A 34 2.00 8.06 -17.75
C GLY A 34 2.89 8.72 -16.69
N PRO A 35 3.27 10.01 -16.86
CA PRO A 35 4.25 10.68 -16.01
C PRO A 35 3.91 10.69 -14.52
N ALA A 36 2.62 10.80 -14.19
CA ALA A 36 2.13 10.79 -12.79
C ALA A 36 0.90 9.91 -12.65
N THR A 37 0.76 8.92 -13.53
CA THR A 37 -0.43 8.08 -13.63
C THR A 37 -0.03 6.62 -13.63
N PHE A 38 -0.73 5.84 -12.81
CA PHE A 38 -0.50 4.42 -12.62
C PHE A 38 -1.81 3.66 -12.79
N ARG A 39 -1.71 2.42 -13.20
CA ARG A 39 -2.82 1.46 -13.19
C ARG A 39 -2.57 0.43 -12.12
N TRP A 40 -3.50 0.34 -11.18
CA TRP A 40 -3.49 -0.70 -10.16
C TRP A 40 -4.41 -1.85 -10.54
N THR A 41 -3.97 -3.05 -10.23
CA THR A 41 -4.82 -4.22 -10.18
C THR A 41 -5.15 -4.48 -8.72
N ILE A 42 -6.42 -4.43 -8.36
CA ILE A 42 -6.89 -4.53 -6.99
C ILE A 42 -7.70 -5.82 -6.85
N ARG A 43 -7.50 -6.52 -5.73
CA ARG A 43 -8.33 -7.66 -5.37
C ARG A 43 -9.66 -7.16 -4.83
N GLY A 44 -10.73 -7.42 -5.55
CA GLY A 44 -12.10 -7.17 -5.13
C GLY A 44 -12.74 -8.34 -4.38
N PRO A 45 -14.02 -8.20 -4.02
CA PRO A 45 -14.81 -9.27 -3.42
C PRO A 45 -14.81 -10.54 -4.28
N LEU A 46 -14.85 -11.71 -3.63
CA LEU A 46 -14.88 -13.02 -4.29
C LEU A 46 -13.70 -13.29 -5.24
N GLY A 47 -12.56 -12.64 -5.03
CA GLY A 47 -11.38 -12.81 -5.86
C GLY A 47 -11.44 -12.12 -7.22
N VAL A 48 -12.43 -11.28 -7.47
CA VAL A 48 -12.54 -10.49 -8.70
C VAL A 48 -11.38 -9.49 -8.75
N ARG A 49 -10.73 -9.38 -9.91
CA ARG A 49 -9.68 -8.40 -10.16
C ARG A 49 -10.28 -7.13 -10.74
N LEU A 50 -10.07 -6.02 -10.06
CA LEU A 50 -10.51 -4.70 -10.48
C LEU A 50 -9.33 -3.86 -10.95
N LYS A 51 -9.55 -3.07 -11.99
CA LYS A 51 -8.57 -2.08 -12.45
C LYS A 51 -8.95 -0.72 -11.88
N SER A 52 -7.95 -0.03 -11.35
CA SER A 52 -8.09 1.35 -10.85
C SER A 52 -7.01 2.23 -11.44
N THR A 53 -7.37 3.44 -11.83
CA THR A 53 -6.39 4.44 -12.25
C THR A 53 -6.00 5.27 -11.03
N VAL A 54 -4.71 5.47 -10.85
CA VAL A 54 -4.13 6.25 -9.76
C VAL A 54 -3.35 7.41 -10.35
N ARG A 55 -3.65 8.62 -9.91
CA ARG A 55 -3.00 9.83 -10.35
C ARG A 55 -2.43 10.60 -9.17
N LEU A 56 -1.14 10.87 -9.22
CA LEU A 56 -0.47 11.76 -8.28
C LEU A 56 -0.91 13.20 -8.58
N THR A 57 -1.47 13.89 -7.61
CA THR A 57 -2.02 15.24 -7.76
C THR A 57 -1.17 16.32 -7.11
N GLU A 58 -0.42 15.99 -6.07
CA GLU A 58 0.51 16.90 -5.38
C GLU A 58 1.68 16.12 -4.80
N GLU A 59 2.85 16.68 -4.95
CA GLU A 59 4.09 16.17 -4.39
C GLU A 59 4.90 17.30 -3.77
N ARG A 60 5.30 17.11 -2.52
CA ARG A 60 6.30 17.94 -1.85
C ARG A 60 7.35 17.01 -1.25
N THR A 61 8.54 17.09 -1.77
CA THR A 61 9.65 16.21 -1.39
C THR A 61 9.80 16.11 0.13
N ASN A 62 9.83 14.90 0.65
CA ASN A 62 9.97 14.58 2.07
C ASN A 62 8.85 15.12 2.99
N GLN A 63 7.73 15.59 2.44
CA GLN A 63 6.67 16.23 3.22
C GLN A 63 5.27 15.65 2.91
N LEU A 64 4.92 15.55 1.62
CA LEU A 64 3.53 15.31 1.23
C LEU A 64 3.45 14.57 -0.10
N LEU A 65 2.56 13.60 -0.14
CA LEU A 65 2.02 13.03 -1.37
C LEU A 65 0.49 13.10 -1.33
N ARG A 66 -0.12 13.57 -2.41
CA ARG A 66 -1.56 13.43 -2.64
C ARG A 66 -1.80 12.70 -3.94
N TYR A 67 -2.71 11.76 -3.90
CA TYR A 67 -3.11 11.03 -5.08
C TYR A 67 -4.59 10.67 -5.05
N GLU A 68 -5.13 10.43 -6.22
CA GLU A 68 -6.52 10.03 -6.42
C GLU A 68 -6.57 8.65 -7.05
N THR A 69 -7.47 7.82 -6.55
CA THR A 69 -7.78 6.52 -7.14
C THR A 69 -9.18 6.54 -7.72
N THR A 70 -9.32 6.07 -8.96
CA THR A 70 -10.62 5.98 -9.65
C THR A 70 -10.85 4.55 -10.08
N ALA A 71 -11.81 3.88 -9.42
CA ALA A 71 -12.17 2.50 -9.72
C ALA A 71 -13.27 2.41 -10.80
N ALA A 72 -14.20 3.39 -10.81
CA ALA A 72 -15.28 3.50 -11.77
C ALA A 72 -15.69 4.98 -11.90
N PRO A 73 -16.42 5.38 -12.96
CA PRO A 73 -16.94 6.74 -13.08
C PRO A 73 -17.69 7.15 -11.81
N GLY A 74 -17.33 8.30 -11.24
CA GLY A 74 -17.88 8.82 -9.99
C GLY A 74 -17.33 8.18 -8.71
N MET A 75 -16.60 7.09 -8.79
CA MET A 75 -15.98 6.42 -7.64
C MET A 75 -14.50 6.83 -7.49
N ARG A 76 -14.29 8.04 -7.05
CA ARG A 76 -12.97 8.63 -6.82
C ARG A 76 -12.67 8.72 -5.32
N SER A 77 -11.54 8.15 -4.91
CA SER A 77 -11.01 8.30 -3.56
C SER A 77 -9.79 9.21 -3.58
N ARG A 78 -9.59 9.99 -2.52
CA ARG A 78 -8.45 10.88 -2.37
C ARG A 78 -7.61 10.45 -1.19
N TRP A 79 -6.32 10.39 -1.43
CA TRP A 79 -5.33 10.00 -0.44
C TRP A 79 -4.41 11.18 -0.15
N THR A 80 -4.10 11.38 1.11
CA THR A 80 -3.11 12.34 1.56
C THR A 80 -2.16 11.63 2.50
N VAL A 81 -0.89 11.61 2.17
CA VAL A 81 0.18 11.04 3.00
C VAL A 81 1.13 12.16 3.39
N ARG A 82 1.30 12.37 4.68
CA ARG A 82 2.24 13.35 5.24
C ARG A 82 3.40 12.62 5.88
N PHE A 83 4.58 13.18 5.65
CA PHE A 83 5.84 12.69 6.20
C PHE A 83 6.43 13.79 7.07
N THR A 84 6.67 13.49 8.33
CA THR A 84 7.24 14.46 9.28
C THR A 84 8.48 13.84 9.91
N PRO A 85 9.65 14.52 9.85
CA PRO A 85 10.82 14.07 10.59
C PRO A 85 10.49 13.98 12.07
N GLY A 86 10.90 12.89 12.72
CA GLY A 86 10.79 12.76 14.17
C GLY A 86 11.78 13.66 14.91
N SER A 87 11.74 13.61 16.23
CA SER A 87 12.73 14.27 17.10
C SER A 87 14.15 13.72 16.89
N ASP A 88 14.25 12.48 16.43
CA ASP A 88 15.46 11.82 15.99
C ASP A 88 15.48 11.80 14.45
N PRO A 89 16.58 12.24 13.77
CA PRO A 89 16.67 12.22 12.31
C PRO A 89 16.54 10.82 11.69
N GLY A 90 16.74 9.76 12.46
CA GLY A 90 16.52 8.38 12.05
C GLY A 90 15.07 7.91 12.09
N ARG A 91 14.12 8.79 12.45
CA ARG A 91 12.69 8.46 12.58
C ARG A 91 11.82 9.35 11.73
N THR A 92 10.74 8.79 11.23
CA THR A 92 9.73 9.51 10.44
C THR A 92 8.34 9.18 10.95
N GLU A 93 7.53 10.20 11.15
CA GLU A 93 6.11 10.04 11.36
C GLU A 93 5.37 10.08 10.03
N VAL A 94 4.59 9.04 9.73
CA VAL A 94 3.73 8.95 8.55
C VAL A 94 2.28 9.04 8.98
N HIS A 95 1.57 9.99 8.40
CA HIS A 95 0.14 10.20 8.62
C HIS A 95 -0.61 10.09 7.29
N GLU A 96 -1.57 9.17 7.23
CA GLU A 96 -2.34 8.87 6.02
C GLU A 96 -3.82 9.14 6.24
N VAL A 97 -4.43 9.87 5.31
CA VAL A 97 -5.86 10.18 5.31
C VAL A 97 -6.47 9.74 3.99
N LEU A 98 -7.50 8.91 4.09
CA LEU A 98 -8.33 8.49 2.97
C LEU A 98 -9.69 9.18 3.02
N LYS A 99 -10.05 9.84 1.93
CA LYS A 99 -11.40 10.36 1.68
C LYS A 99 -12.06 9.54 0.58
N THR A 100 -13.09 8.80 0.96
CA THR A 100 -13.88 8.00 0.03
C THR A 100 -15.04 8.81 -0.57
N PRO A 101 -15.55 8.48 -1.77
CA PRO A 101 -16.77 9.05 -2.29
C PRO A 101 -17.95 8.66 -1.41
N PHE A 102 -19.01 9.47 -1.45
CA PHE A 102 -20.26 9.29 -0.68
C PHE A 102 -20.14 9.43 0.85
N GLY A 103 -19.06 9.95 1.39
CA GLY A 103 -18.91 10.27 2.81
C GLY A 103 -19.31 9.13 3.75
N ARG A 104 -20.33 9.36 4.61
CA ARG A 104 -20.84 8.37 5.57
C ARG A 104 -21.41 7.12 4.89
N LEU A 105 -22.06 7.29 3.74
CA LEU A 105 -22.65 6.17 2.97
C LEU A 105 -21.56 5.24 2.42
N GLY A 106 -20.46 5.79 1.91
CA GLY A 106 -19.30 5.02 1.47
C GLY A 106 -18.68 4.19 2.60
N ARG A 107 -18.65 4.73 3.82
CA ARG A 107 -18.19 3.99 5.02
C ARG A 107 -19.09 2.81 5.34
N VAL A 108 -20.40 2.98 5.24
CA VAL A 108 -21.37 1.89 5.47
C VAL A 108 -21.15 0.76 4.47
N VAL A 109 -20.99 1.08 3.19
CA VAL A 109 -20.75 0.07 2.14
C VAL A 109 -19.44 -0.68 2.40
N LEU A 110 -18.36 0.00 2.76
CA LEU A 110 -17.08 -0.63 3.09
C LEU A 110 -17.19 -1.52 4.35
N THR A 111 -17.96 -1.09 5.34
CA THR A 111 -18.21 -1.87 6.57
C THR A 111 -19.01 -3.14 6.25
N LEU A 112 -20.04 -3.04 5.40
CA LEU A 112 -20.83 -4.19 4.96
C LEU A 112 -20.01 -5.17 4.10
N ALA A 113 -19.00 -4.67 3.38
CA ALA A 113 -18.03 -5.50 2.65
C ALA A 113 -16.96 -6.12 3.57
N GLY A 114 -17.03 -5.94 4.88
CA GLY A 114 -16.07 -6.46 5.86
C GLY A 114 -14.75 -5.68 5.92
N LYS A 115 -14.70 -4.45 5.39
CA LYS A 115 -13.50 -3.60 5.35
C LYS A 115 -13.75 -2.25 6.02
N PRO A 116 -13.63 -2.13 7.35
CA PRO A 116 -13.73 -0.85 8.03
C PRO A 116 -12.58 0.08 7.55
N PRO A 117 -12.87 1.31 7.09
CA PRO A 117 -11.89 2.19 6.43
C PRO A 117 -10.65 2.50 7.26
N GLY A 118 -10.82 2.70 8.56
CA GLY A 118 -9.71 3.01 9.46
C GLY A 118 -8.79 1.82 9.73
N ALA A 119 -9.32 0.61 9.74
CA ALA A 119 -8.54 -0.60 9.99
C ALA A 119 -7.61 -0.92 8.81
N GLU A 120 -8.05 -0.67 7.59
CA GLU A 120 -7.23 -0.89 6.39
C GLU A 120 -6.03 0.06 6.33
N VAL A 121 -6.25 1.35 6.58
CA VAL A 121 -5.17 2.34 6.64
C VAL A 121 -4.14 1.96 7.71
N ALA A 122 -4.60 1.60 8.90
CA ALA A 122 -3.72 1.17 9.98
C ALA A 122 -2.93 -0.10 9.64
N ALA A 123 -3.57 -1.07 8.99
CA ALA A 123 -2.90 -2.29 8.54
C ALA A 123 -1.85 -2.01 7.45
N ASN A 124 -2.16 -1.15 6.50
CA ASN A 124 -1.22 -0.73 5.46
C ASN A 124 0.02 -0.03 6.05
N LEU A 125 -0.19 0.87 7.00
CA LEU A 125 0.91 1.56 7.68
C LEU A 125 1.78 0.60 8.51
N ARG A 126 1.17 -0.39 9.17
CA ARG A 126 1.94 -1.42 9.89
C ARG A 126 2.81 -2.25 8.93
N ARG A 127 2.27 -2.64 7.77
CA ARG A 127 3.04 -3.36 6.74
C ARG A 127 4.15 -2.51 6.15
N LEU A 128 3.89 -1.22 5.89
CA LEU A 128 4.90 -0.27 5.44
C LEU A 128 6.04 -0.16 6.47
N LYS A 129 5.70 0.04 7.74
CA LYS A 129 6.69 0.09 8.83
C LYS A 129 7.53 -1.17 8.87
N GLN A 130 6.90 -2.34 8.88
CA GLN A 130 7.60 -3.61 8.95
C GLN A 130 8.52 -3.81 7.74
N LEU A 131 8.04 -3.54 6.53
CA LEU A 131 8.83 -3.67 5.31
C LEU A 131 10.07 -2.77 5.31
N LEU A 132 9.92 -1.50 5.73
CA LEU A 132 11.03 -0.55 5.75
C LEU A 132 12.04 -0.85 6.87
N GLU A 133 11.60 -1.35 8.00
CA GLU A 133 12.47 -1.63 9.14
C GLU A 133 13.14 -3.00 9.05
N THR A 134 12.48 -4.02 8.48
CA THR A 134 12.95 -5.41 8.46
C THR A 134 13.21 -5.96 7.06
N GLY A 135 12.71 -5.32 6.01
CA GLY A 135 12.77 -5.80 4.62
C GLY A 135 11.71 -6.85 4.27
N GLU A 136 10.87 -7.28 5.22
CA GLU A 136 9.86 -8.32 5.02
C GLU A 136 8.52 -7.93 5.63
N VAL A 137 7.44 -8.44 5.04
CA VAL A 137 6.09 -8.33 5.60
C VAL A 137 5.64 -9.72 6.07
N THR A 138 5.41 -9.85 7.36
CA THR A 138 4.96 -11.11 7.99
C THR A 138 3.47 -11.14 8.33
N ASP A 139 2.75 -10.03 8.11
CA ASP A 139 1.30 -9.97 8.32
C ASP A 139 0.59 -10.77 7.23
N THR A 140 0.08 -11.94 7.60
CA THR A 140 -0.50 -12.91 6.67
C THR A 140 -1.98 -12.68 6.39
N GLU A 141 -2.65 -11.77 7.09
CA GLU A 141 -4.09 -11.56 6.88
C GLU A 141 -4.42 -11.01 5.49
N HIS A 142 -3.46 -10.35 4.85
CA HIS A 142 -3.60 -9.85 3.48
C HIS A 142 -2.35 -10.09 2.62
N ALA A 143 -1.37 -10.82 3.13
CA ALA A 143 -0.31 -11.31 2.27
C ALA A 143 -0.97 -12.15 1.19
N VAL A 144 -0.63 -11.90 -0.06
CA VAL A 144 -0.86 -12.88 -1.11
C VAL A 144 -0.01 -14.08 -0.70
N ALA A 145 -0.61 -14.90 0.17
CA ALA A 145 0.07 -15.98 0.79
C ALA A 145 0.55 -16.93 -0.29
N GLY A 146 1.83 -16.90 -0.47
CA GLY A 146 2.55 -18.11 -0.68
C GLY A 146 2.12 -18.97 -1.84
N LYS A 147 2.16 -18.43 -3.07
CA LYS A 147 2.40 -19.30 -4.22
C LYS A 147 3.86 -19.33 -4.67
N PHE A 148 4.72 -18.75 -3.91
CA PHE A 148 6.16 -19.03 -4.02
C PHE A 148 6.58 -19.93 -2.87
N GLY A 149 5.87 -21.07 -2.76
CA GLY A 149 6.35 -22.20 -2.01
C GLY A 149 7.76 -22.54 -2.49
N ARG A 150 8.69 -22.52 -1.56
CA ARG A 150 10.01 -23.12 -1.72
C ARG A 150 9.88 -24.37 -2.56
N ARG A 151 10.46 -24.36 -3.73
CA ARG A 151 10.95 -25.61 -4.30
C ARG A 151 12.07 -26.05 -3.39
N SER A 152 11.79 -27.01 -2.56
CA SER A 152 12.76 -27.85 -1.92
C SER A 152 13.71 -28.34 -3.02
N VAL A 153 14.93 -27.89 -2.99
CA VAL A 153 16.02 -28.49 -3.76
C VAL A 153 16.18 -29.88 -3.20
N GLY A 154 15.85 -30.87 -4.03
CA GLY A 154 15.94 -32.26 -3.70
C GLY A 154 17.34 -32.64 -3.33
N ASP A 155 17.42 -33.37 -2.25
CA ASP A 155 18.46 -34.22 -1.77
C ASP A 155 19.07 -35.05 -2.93
N HIS A 156 20.27 -34.71 -3.31
CA HIS A 156 21.10 -35.60 -4.12
C HIS A 156 21.80 -36.59 -3.20
N ARG A 157 21.12 -37.68 -2.94
CA ARG A 157 21.79 -38.88 -2.47
C ARG A 157 22.62 -39.41 -3.59
N HIS A 158 23.89 -39.49 -3.34
CA HIS A 158 24.87 -40.27 -4.10
C HIS A 158 24.76 -41.72 -3.63
N PRO A 159 24.61 -42.71 -4.50
CA PRO A 159 24.85 -44.08 -4.14
C PRO A 159 26.28 -44.44 -4.52
N ASP A 160 26.91 -45.16 -3.64
CA ASP A 160 28.17 -45.88 -3.85
C ASP A 160 28.05 -46.90 -4.98
#